data_c6e8e6ee22f127821cb5ccdc6645cc60
#
_entry.id   c6e8e6ee22f127821cb5ccdc6645cc60
#
_cell.length_a   1.000
_cell.length_b   1.000
_cell.length_c   1.000
_cell.angle_alpha   90.00
_cell.angle_beta   90.00
_cell.angle_gamma   90.00
#
_symmetry.space_group_name_H-M   'P 1'
#
loop_
_entity.id
_entity.type
_entity.pdbx_description
1 polymer ?
#
loop_
_entity_poly.entity_id
_entity_poly.type
_entity_poly.pdbx_seq_one_letter_code
_entity_poly.pdbx_strand_id
1 'polypeptide(L)'
;MIDRRALLRLAAGAGTASLVAACGWDGGNGVRPLLLDISRFNDWVGEKIFFSPRRLAPQYDVAQRTAVLPSYFISPEMPMLRDPAAWRLQVGGLVREPQTLSLDQLQAMPRTTYTVKHHCVEGWSAIATWHGVPLSAVAERCGMLPQARYVRFDSFDSGYSNGWDLASAMHPQTILAYGMNDNPLPPTHGAPLRLYSPTKLGYKMTKYLVSLTFTAERPGGYWEDQGYPWFGGV
;
A
#
# COMPACT_ATOMS: atom_id res chain seq x y z
N MET A 1 15.26 -5.52 -51.14
CA MET A 1 14.93 -6.36 -49.98
C MET A 1 15.81 -5.92 -48.80
N ILE A 2 15.23 -5.47 -47.73
CA ILE A 2 15.99 -5.08 -46.53
C ILE A 2 16.46 -6.39 -45.87
N ASP A 3 17.79 -6.54 -45.70
CA ASP A 3 18.39 -7.69 -45.02
C ASP A 3 17.94 -7.73 -43.53
N ARG A 4 17.66 -8.94 -43.04
CA ARG A 4 17.27 -9.17 -41.61
C ARG A 4 18.22 -8.51 -40.62
N ARG A 5 19.53 -8.50 -40.93
CA ARG A 5 20.54 -7.85 -40.08
C ARG A 5 20.42 -6.33 -40.09
N ALA A 6 20.03 -5.74 -41.23
CA ALA A 6 19.79 -4.29 -41.33
C ALA A 6 18.53 -3.90 -40.54
N LEU A 7 17.48 -4.73 -40.55
CA LEU A 7 16.27 -4.51 -39.79
C LEU A 7 16.51 -4.58 -38.28
N LEU A 8 17.32 -5.55 -37.80
CA LEU A 8 17.70 -5.69 -36.40
C LEU A 8 18.59 -4.52 -35.93
N ARG A 9 19.49 -4.03 -36.76
CA ARG A 9 20.32 -2.85 -36.47
C ARG A 9 19.51 -1.57 -36.39
N LEU A 10 18.50 -1.40 -37.27
CA LEU A 10 17.57 -0.28 -37.24
C LEU A 10 16.68 -0.33 -35.99
N ALA A 11 16.16 -1.51 -35.63
CA ALA A 11 15.35 -1.68 -34.43
C ALA A 11 16.17 -1.47 -33.14
N ALA A 12 17.41 -1.96 -33.07
CA ALA A 12 18.31 -1.72 -31.97
C ALA A 12 18.71 -0.24 -31.87
N GLY A 13 19.01 0.41 -33.02
CA GLY A 13 19.36 1.84 -33.05
C GLY A 13 18.18 2.75 -32.65
N ALA A 14 16.96 2.43 -33.08
CA ALA A 14 15.77 3.15 -32.69
C ALA A 14 15.45 2.95 -31.18
N GLY A 15 15.62 1.73 -30.67
CA GLY A 15 15.42 1.43 -29.25
C GLY A 15 16.44 2.16 -28.33
N THR A 16 17.71 2.20 -28.74
CA THR A 16 18.75 2.92 -27.93
C THR A 16 18.57 4.44 -28.00
N ALA A 17 18.21 5.00 -29.18
CA ALA A 17 17.92 6.44 -29.29
C ALA A 17 16.71 6.85 -28.43
N SER A 18 15.67 6.02 -28.35
CA SER A 18 14.50 6.26 -27.50
C SER A 18 14.84 6.20 -26.01
N LEU A 19 15.74 5.29 -25.59
CA LEU A 19 16.18 5.19 -24.20
C LEU A 19 17.06 6.38 -23.77
N VAL A 20 17.96 6.85 -24.65
CA VAL A 20 18.81 8.01 -24.36
C VAL A 20 18.02 9.32 -24.36
N ALA A 21 17.01 9.45 -25.22
CA ALA A 21 16.10 10.60 -25.21
C ALA A 21 15.23 10.63 -23.94
N ALA A 22 14.87 9.46 -23.38
CA ALA A 22 14.08 9.36 -22.15
C ALA A 22 14.87 9.79 -20.88
N CYS A 23 16.19 9.64 -20.87
CA CYS A 23 17.04 10.00 -19.72
C CYS A 23 17.27 11.52 -19.55
N GLY A 24 16.99 12.34 -20.54
CA GLY A 24 17.14 13.80 -20.50
C GLY A 24 15.84 14.57 -20.64
N TRP A 25 14.71 13.89 -20.62
CA TRP A 25 13.41 14.49 -20.92
C TRP A 25 12.60 14.69 -19.64
N ASP A 26 12.45 15.93 -19.26
CA ASP A 26 11.64 16.39 -18.11
C ASP A 26 10.10 16.27 -18.32
N GLY A 27 9.68 15.47 -19.32
CA GLY A 27 8.28 15.17 -19.59
C GLY A 27 7.47 16.41 -19.94
N GLY A 28 7.87 17.14 -20.97
CA GLY A 28 7.10 18.29 -21.45
C GLY A 28 5.60 18.02 -21.53
N ASN A 29 4.77 19.03 -21.33
CA ASN A 29 3.29 18.96 -21.17
C ASN A 29 2.54 18.05 -22.17
N GLY A 30 3.11 17.72 -23.33
CA GLY A 30 2.51 16.84 -24.34
C GLY A 30 2.66 15.34 -24.08
N VAL A 31 3.63 14.91 -23.27
CA VAL A 31 3.92 13.48 -23.06
C VAL A 31 3.41 12.98 -21.71
N ARG A 32 3.28 13.85 -20.74
CA ARG A 32 2.76 13.50 -19.41
C ARG A 32 1.42 12.77 -19.46
N PRO A 33 0.42 13.17 -20.26
CA PRO A 33 -0.84 12.42 -20.40
C PRO A 33 -0.63 10.99 -20.88
N LEU A 34 0.20 10.79 -21.92
CA LEU A 34 0.52 9.46 -22.45
C LEU A 34 1.20 8.57 -21.40
N LEU A 35 2.16 9.10 -20.64
CA LEU A 35 2.84 8.37 -19.58
C LEU A 35 1.88 7.98 -18.44
N LEU A 36 0.95 8.87 -18.11
CA LEU A 36 -0.11 8.57 -17.13
C LEU A 36 -1.06 7.49 -17.62
N ASP A 37 -1.41 7.48 -18.89
CA ASP A 37 -2.26 6.44 -19.47
C ASP A 37 -1.55 5.08 -19.51
N ILE A 38 -0.26 5.06 -19.87
CA ILE A 38 0.57 3.85 -19.78
C ILE A 38 0.65 3.35 -18.33
N SER A 39 0.86 4.26 -17.38
CA SER A 39 0.88 3.92 -15.95
C SER A 39 -0.45 3.32 -15.48
N ARG A 40 -1.57 3.91 -15.88
CA ARG A 40 -2.92 3.37 -15.58
C ARG A 40 -3.16 2.00 -16.20
N PHE A 41 -2.71 1.80 -17.43
CA PHE A 41 -2.79 0.50 -18.08
C PHE A 41 -1.96 -0.55 -17.36
N ASN A 42 -0.72 -0.24 -16.97
CA ASN A 42 0.13 -1.14 -16.19
C ASN A 42 -0.47 -1.47 -14.82
N ASP A 43 -1.07 -0.49 -14.16
CA ASP A 43 -1.78 -0.67 -12.88
C ASP A 43 -2.98 -1.61 -13.03
N TRP A 44 -3.76 -1.44 -14.12
CA TRP A 44 -4.87 -2.33 -14.47
C TRP A 44 -4.39 -3.76 -14.76
N VAL A 45 -3.29 -3.93 -15.50
CA VAL A 45 -2.68 -5.25 -15.76
C VAL A 45 -2.24 -5.88 -14.43
N GLY A 46 -1.60 -5.13 -13.55
CA GLY A 46 -1.21 -5.57 -12.20
C GLY A 46 -2.41 -6.08 -11.41
N GLU A 47 -3.50 -5.30 -11.39
CA GLU A 47 -4.73 -5.66 -10.69
C GLU A 47 -5.44 -6.88 -11.27
N LYS A 48 -5.63 -6.94 -12.60
CA LYS A 48 -6.51 -7.92 -13.23
C LYS A 48 -5.83 -9.22 -13.64
N ILE A 49 -4.52 -9.18 -13.89
CA ILE A 49 -3.77 -10.31 -14.46
C ILE A 49 -2.82 -10.92 -13.43
N PHE A 50 -2.08 -10.10 -12.69
CA PHE A 50 -1.03 -10.58 -11.78
C PHE A 50 -1.47 -10.73 -10.34
N PHE A 51 -2.42 -9.93 -9.87
CA PHE A 51 -2.93 -10.03 -8.51
C PHE A 51 -3.82 -11.27 -8.34
N SER A 52 -3.62 -11.96 -7.22
CA SER A 52 -4.49 -13.03 -6.77
C SER A 52 -4.81 -12.85 -5.28
N PRO A 53 -6.10 -12.81 -4.89
CA PRO A 53 -6.48 -12.65 -3.48
C PRO A 53 -6.10 -13.83 -2.59
N ARG A 54 -5.58 -14.92 -3.17
CA ARG A 54 -5.18 -16.14 -2.47
C ARG A 54 -3.68 -16.41 -2.51
N ARG A 55 -2.94 -15.72 -3.39
CA ARG A 55 -1.50 -15.95 -3.55
C ARG A 55 -0.74 -15.20 -2.48
N LEU A 56 -0.12 -15.93 -1.57
CA LEU A 56 0.70 -15.36 -0.51
C LEU A 56 2.03 -14.86 -1.06
N ALA A 57 2.45 -13.69 -0.59
CA ALA A 57 3.81 -13.22 -0.77
C ALA A 57 4.80 -14.12 -0.01
N PRO A 58 6.01 -14.33 -0.53
CA PRO A 58 7.03 -15.15 0.11
C PRO A 58 7.34 -14.67 1.54
N GLN A 59 7.55 -15.61 2.45
CA GLN A 59 8.07 -15.35 3.78
C GLN A 59 9.56 -15.62 3.83
N TYR A 60 10.26 -14.92 4.71
CA TYR A 60 11.70 -14.95 4.90
C TYR A 60 12.04 -15.37 6.31
N ASP A 61 13.27 -15.83 6.51
CA ASP A 61 13.80 -16.09 7.84
C ASP A 61 13.97 -14.78 8.63
N VAL A 62 13.75 -14.84 9.93
CA VAL A 62 13.93 -13.70 10.85
C VAL A 62 15.36 -13.15 10.80
N ALA A 63 16.36 -14.02 10.58
CA ALA A 63 17.76 -13.63 10.41
C ALA A 63 18.02 -12.78 9.15
N GLN A 64 17.10 -12.78 8.18
CA GLN A 64 17.19 -11.99 6.95
C GLN A 64 16.59 -10.57 7.09
N ARG A 65 16.15 -10.19 8.28
CA ARG A 65 15.64 -8.83 8.55
C ARG A 65 16.67 -7.78 8.18
N THR A 66 16.22 -6.76 7.46
CA THR A 66 17.04 -5.59 7.15
C THR A 66 17.28 -4.77 8.43
N ALA A 67 18.52 -4.39 8.68
CA ALA A 67 18.91 -3.67 9.91
C ALA A 67 18.17 -2.33 10.06
N VAL A 68 17.99 -1.60 8.96
CA VAL A 68 17.30 -0.31 8.95
C VAL A 68 16.23 -0.33 7.84
N LEU A 69 15.00 -0.05 8.21
CA LEU A 69 13.90 0.18 7.27
C LEU A 69 13.70 1.70 7.14
N PRO A 70 13.91 2.28 5.94
CA PRO A 70 13.62 3.70 5.73
C PRO A 70 12.16 4.03 6.01
N SER A 71 11.89 5.25 6.46
CA SER A 71 10.54 5.70 6.80
C SER A 71 10.32 7.13 6.37
N TYR A 72 9.16 7.39 5.75
CA TYR A 72 8.75 8.70 5.24
C TYR A 72 7.35 9.03 5.75
N PHE A 73 7.05 10.30 5.87
CA PHE A 73 5.72 10.86 6.19
C PHE A 73 5.55 12.15 5.37
N ILE A 74 4.29 12.58 5.17
CA ILE A 74 4.01 13.75 4.33
C ILE A 74 4.12 15.08 5.08
N SER A 75 3.92 15.05 6.39
CA SER A 75 4.12 16.22 7.25
C SER A 75 5.59 16.63 7.31
N PRO A 76 5.91 17.92 7.48
CA PRO A 76 7.30 18.39 7.64
C PRO A 76 8.02 17.77 8.85
N GLU A 77 7.26 17.43 9.89
CA GLU A 77 7.74 16.76 11.09
C GLU A 77 7.04 15.41 11.25
N MET A 78 7.67 14.50 11.99
CA MET A 78 7.08 13.20 12.28
C MET A 78 5.75 13.36 13.03
N PRO A 79 4.63 12.81 12.50
CA PRO A 79 3.36 12.85 13.19
C PRO A 79 3.43 12.20 14.57
N MET A 80 2.93 12.89 15.58
CA MET A 80 2.93 12.42 16.97
C MET A 80 1.53 12.59 17.59
N LEU A 81 1.08 11.58 18.29
CA LEU A 81 -0.14 11.69 19.10
C LEU A 81 0.15 12.47 20.38
N ARG A 82 -0.67 13.46 20.68
CA ARG A 82 -0.60 14.19 21.96
C ARG A 82 -1.00 13.30 23.14
N ASP A 83 -2.01 12.46 22.93
CA ASP A 83 -2.49 11.48 23.90
C ASP A 83 -2.64 10.10 23.26
N PRO A 84 -1.62 9.23 23.33
CA PRO A 84 -1.71 7.88 22.79
C PRO A 84 -2.79 7.02 23.43
N ALA A 85 -3.15 7.27 24.70
CA ALA A 85 -4.19 6.53 25.40
C ALA A 85 -5.60 6.86 24.90
N ALA A 86 -5.81 8.07 24.40
CA ALA A 86 -7.07 8.50 23.80
C ALA A 86 -7.23 8.03 22.35
N TRP A 87 -6.17 7.49 21.73
CA TRP A 87 -6.26 7.03 20.33
C TRP A 87 -7.32 5.94 20.15
N ARG A 88 -8.10 6.05 19.09
CA ARG A 88 -9.11 5.05 18.70
C ARG A 88 -9.12 4.89 17.19
N LEU A 89 -9.37 3.66 16.74
CA LEU A 89 -9.66 3.34 15.35
C LEU A 89 -11.16 3.43 15.12
N GLN A 90 -11.59 4.30 14.21
CA GLN A 90 -12.98 4.36 13.75
C GLN A 90 -13.19 3.39 12.59
N VAL A 91 -14.18 2.51 12.70
CA VAL A 91 -14.56 1.58 11.61
C VAL A 91 -16.01 1.84 11.25
N GLY A 92 -16.28 2.20 9.98
CA GLY A 92 -17.61 2.59 9.56
C GLY A 92 -17.89 2.40 8.06
N GLY A 93 -18.87 3.15 7.55
CA GLY A 93 -19.37 3.01 6.18
C GLY A 93 -20.29 1.82 6.01
N LEU A 94 -20.10 1.01 5.00
CA LEU A 94 -20.92 -0.17 4.68
C LEU A 94 -20.65 -1.34 5.64
N VAL A 95 -20.98 -1.15 6.91
CA VAL A 95 -20.94 -2.16 7.98
C VAL A 95 -22.26 -2.16 8.74
N ARG A 96 -22.62 -3.29 9.36
CA ARG A 96 -23.82 -3.38 10.21
C ARG A 96 -23.64 -2.66 11.55
N GLU A 97 -22.47 -2.79 12.13
CA GLU A 97 -22.12 -2.31 13.46
C GLU A 97 -20.85 -1.47 13.41
N PRO A 98 -20.95 -0.15 13.19
CA PRO A 98 -19.79 0.74 13.29
C PRO A 98 -19.10 0.59 14.66
N GLN A 99 -17.76 0.56 14.66
CA GLN A 99 -16.97 0.34 15.86
C GLN A 99 -16.00 1.50 16.11
N THR A 100 -15.73 1.74 17.38
CA THR A 100 -14.64 2.59 17.85
C THR A 100 -13.74 1.72 18.73
N LEU A 101 -12.58 1.33 18.20
CA LEU A 101 -11.71 0.32 18.82
C LEU A 101 -10.48 0.97 19.44
N SER A 102 -10.15 0.59 20.68
CA SER A 102 -8.86 0.91 21.28
C SER A 102 -7.76 -0.03 20.76
N LEU A 103 -6.50 0.33 21.01
CA LEU A 103 -5.38 -0.54 20.67
C LEU A 103 -5.45 -1.88 21.41
N ASP A 104 -5.83 -1.88 22.70
CA ASP A 104 -5.99 -3.09 23.50
C ASP A 104 -7.08 -4.01 22.94
N GLN A 105 -8.19 -3.45 22.47
CA GLN A 105 -9.26 -4.23 21.84
C GLN A 105 -8.80 -4.87 20.51
N LEU A 106 -7.95 -4.18 19.74
CA LEU A 106 -7.33 -4.76 18.54
C LEU A 106 -6.32 -5.85 18.90
N GLN A 107 -5.52 -5.66 19.93
CA GLN A 107 -4.54 -6.64 20.41
C GLN A 107 -5.18 -7.89 21.01
N ALA A 108 -6.40 -7.78 21.54
CA ALA A 108 -7.19 -8.91 22.01
C ALA A 108 -7.81 -9.76 20.89
N MET A 109 -7.81 -9.29 19.65
CA MET A 109 -8.27 -10.03 18.48
C MET A 109 -7.21 -11.03 17.98
N PRO A 110 -7.57 -12.02 17.12
CA PRO A 110 -6.61 -12.94 16.56
C PRO A 110 -5.40 -12.23 15.93
N ARG A 111 -4.20 -12.63 16.36
CA ARG A 111 -2.95 -12.04 15.91
C ARG A 111 -2.35 -12.84 14.77
N THR A 112 -1.88 -12.17 13.73
CA THR A 112 -1.05 -12.72 12.65
C THR A 112 0.35 -12.12 12.71
N THR A 113 1.36 -12.94 12.40
CA THR A 113 2.78 -12.53 12.34
C THR A 113 3.43 -13.15 11.12
N TYR A 114 4.17 -12.36 10.36
CA TYR A 114 4.98 -12.84 9.23
C TYR A 114 6.18 -11.94 8.96
N THR A 115 7.26 -12.57 8.48
CA THR A 115 8.47 -11.87 8.00
C THR A 115 8.43 -11.82 6.49
N VAL A 116 8.28 -10.64 5.92
CA VAL A 116 8.06 -10.43 4.49
C VAL A 116 8.88 -9.28 3.96
N LYS A 117 9.04 -9.22 2.63
CA LYS A 117 9.70 -8.11 1.97
C LYS A 117 8.71 -6.96 1.76
N HIS A 118 9.11 -5.79 2.21
CA HIS A 118 8.46 -4.51 1.94
C HIS A 118 9.06 -3.91 0.66
N HIS A 119 8.23 -3.40 -0.23
CA HIS A 119 8.65 -2.76 -1.47
C HIS A 119 8.24 -1.29 -1.48
N CYS A 120 9.21 -0.40 -1.69
CA CYS A 120 8.95 1.02 -1.86
C CYS A 120 8.84 1.39 -3.35
N VAL A 121 8.03 2.40 -3.66
CA VAL A 121 7.93 2.96 -5.02
C VAL A 121 9.24 3.61 -5.48
N GLU A 122 10.11 4.00 -4.57
CA GLU A 122 11.44 4.54 -4.83
C GLU A 122 12.47 3.47 -5.27
N GLY A 123 12.06 2.20 -5.40
CA GLY A 123 12.90 1.11 -5.93
C GLY A 123 13.70 0.34 -4.89
N TRP A 124 13.70 0.72 -3.61
CA TRP A 124 14.31 -0.09 -2.55
C TRP A 124 13.33 -1.09 -1.95
N SER A 125 13.86 -2.11 -1.30
CA SER A 125 13.08 -3.07 -0.53
C SER A 125 13.80 -3.44 0.77
N ALA A 126 13.03 -3.89 1.77
CA ALA A 126 13.55 -4.31 3.06
C ALA A 126 12.72 -5.47 3.61
N ILE A 127 13.36 -6.36 4.37
CA ILE A 127 12.69 -7.47 5.05
C ILE A 127 12.45 -7.08 6.50
N ALA A 128 11.20 -7.23 6.95
CA ALA A 128 10.82 -6.98 8.33
C ALA A 128 9.74 -7.97 8.77
N THR A 129 9.67 -8.21 10.07
CA THR A 129 8.57 -8.95 10.69
C THR A 129 7.49 -7.97 11.10
N TRP A 130 6.27 -8.25 10.73
CA TRP A 130 5.09 -7.47 11.09
C TRP A 130 4.12 -8.34 11.88
N HIS A 131 3.48 -7.76 12.87
CA HIS A 131 2.38 -8.43 13.56
C HIS A 131 1.23 -7.48 13.83
N GLY A 132 0.03 -8.02 13.77
CA GLY A 132 -1.20 -7.25 13.91
C GLY A 132 -2.44 -8.11 13.78
N VAL A 133 -3.58 -7.48 13.72
CA VAL A 133 -4.86 -8.13 13.48
C VAL A 133 -5.15 -8.18 11.97
N PRO A 134 -5.61 -9.32 11.40
CA PRO A 134 -6.08 -9.37 10.04
C PRO A 134 -7.20 -8.35 9.80
N LEU A 135 -7.12 -7.60 8.70
CA LEU A 135 -8.19 -6.64 8.38
C LEU A 135 -9.53 -7.35 8.16
N SER A 136 -9.50 -8.57 7.61
CA SER A 136 -10.68 -9.42 7.46
C SER A 136 -11.39 -9.72 8.78
N ALA A 137 -10.65 -9.93 9.87
CA ALA A 137 -11.24 -10.16 11.20
C ALA A 137 -11.94 -8.90 11.74
N VAL A 138 -11.39 -7.71 11.46
CA VAL A 138 -12.06 -6.44 11.81
C VAL A 138 -13.31 -6.24 10.96
N ALA A 139 -13.24 -6.52 9.67
CA ALA A 139 -14.38 -6.45 8.76
C ALA A 139 -15.53 -7.40 9.18
N GLU A 140 -15.18 -8.63 9.58
CA GLU A 140 -16.13 -9.63 10.10
C GLU A 140 -16.79 -9.15 11.39
N ARG A 141 -15.97 -8.66 12.35
CA ARG A 141 -16.46 -8.12 13.63
C ARG A 141 -17.46 -6.98 13.45
N CYS A 142 -17.23 -6.09 12.47
CA CYS A 142 -18.14 -4.98 12.16
C CYS A 142 -19.32 -5.39 11.29
N GLY A 143 -19.38 -6.63 10.81
CA GLY A 143 -20.41 -7.12 9.91
C GLY A 143 -20.38 -6.37 8.57
N MET A 144 -19.25 -6.35 7.87
CA MET A 144 -19.12 -5.73 6.54
C MET A 144 -20.26 -6.16 5.62
N LEU A 145 -20.89 -5.19 4.96
CA LEU A 145 -22.03 -5.41 4.08
C LEU A 145 -21.58 -5.89 2.68
N PRO A 146 -22.37 -6.72 1.99
CA PRO A 146 -22.00 -7.26 0.68
C PRO A 146 -21.92 -6.20 -0.45
N GLN A 147 -22.41 -4.99 -0.21
CA GLN A 147 -22.30 -3.86 -1.14
C GLN A 147 -20.91 -3.20 -1.10
N ALA A 148 -20.12 -3.44 -0.06
CA ALA A 148 -18.76 -2.92 0.01
C ALA A 148 -17.90 -3.46 -1.16
N ARG A 149 -17.17 -2.56 -1.80
CA ARG A 149 -16.26 -2.85 -2.92
C ARG A 149 -14.85 -2.34 -2.64
N TYR A 150 -14.76 -1.34 -1.78
CA TYR A 150 -13.51 -0.64 -1.46
C TYR A 150 -13.45 -0.32 0.03
N VAL A 151 -12.23 -0.01 0.48
CA VAL A 151 -11.97 0.51 1.82
C VAL A 151 -11.15 1.78 1.69
N ARG A 152 -11.59 2.85 2.34
CA ARG A 152 -10.82 4.07 2.56
C ARG A 152 -10.13 3.99 3.91
N PHE A 153 -8.88 4.43 3.95
CA PHE A 153 -8.04 4.51 5.13
C PHE A 153 -7.62 5.96 5.36
N ASP A 154 -7.87 6.51 6.54
CA ASP A 154 -7.46 7.85 6.90
C ASP A 154 -6.42 7.83 8.00
N SER A 155 -5.47 8.75 7.92
CA SER A 155 -4.33 8.93 8.81
C SER A 155 -4.50 10.17 9.67
N PHE A 156 -3.85 10.22 10.84
CA PHE A 156 -3.65 11.49 11.52
C PHE A 156 -2.42 12.27 11.01
N ASP A 157 -1.62 11.73 10.10
CA ASP A 157 -0.71 12.50 9.26
C ASP A 157 -1.55 13.37 8.31
N SER A 158 -1.60 14.67 8.59
CA SER A 158 -2.61 15.60 8.07
C SER A 158 -2.73 15.57 6.54
N GLY A 159 -3.93 15.30 6.05
CA GLY A 159 -4.24 15.21 4.63
C GLY A 159 -3.92 13.87 3.99
N TYR A 160 -3.33 12.90 4.71
CA TYR A 160 -3.06 11.59 4.14
C TYR A 160 -4.28 10.67 4.24
N SER A 161 -4.68 10.16 3.10
CA SER A 161 -5.66 9.07 2.99
C SER A 161 -5.27 8.12 1.86
N ASN A 162 -5.86 6.95 1.83
CA ASN A 162 -5.62 5.94 0.79
C ASN A 162 -6.88 5.11 0.54
N GLY A 163 -7.02 4.60 -0.69
CA GLY A 163 -8.11 3.72 -1.07
C GLY A 163 -7.61 2.37 -1.58
N TRP A 164 -8.25 1.28 -1.15
CA TRP A 164 -7.95 -0.07 -1.64
C TRP A 164 -9.20 -0.77 -2.16
N ASP A 165 -9.01 -1.63 -3.14
CA ASP A 165 -10.02 -2.62 -3.53
C ASP A 165 -10.24 -3.63 -2.40
N LEU A 166 -11.46 -4.18 -2.32
CA LEU A 166 -11.83 -5.08 -1.24
C LEU A 166 -11.02 -6.39 -1.26
N ALA A 167 -10.66 -6.89 -2.45
CA ALA A 167 -9.89 -8.14 -2.56
C ALA A 167 -8.48 -7.99 -1.96
N SER A 168 -7.82 -6.86 -2.18
CA SER A 168 -6.54 -6.53 -1.54
C SER A 168 -6.70 -6.29 -0.04
N ALA A 169 -7.76 -5.60 0.38
CA ALA A 169 -8.04 -5.33 1.79
C ALA A 169 -8.30 -6.62 2.58
N MET A 170 -9.04 -7.58 1.98
CA MET A 170 -9.34 -8.87 2.61
C MET A 170 -8.29 -9.95 2.36
N HIS A 171 -7.16 -9.61 1.73
CA HIS A 171 -6.08 -10.57 1.48
C HIS A 171 -5.54 -11.14 2.82
N PRO A 172 -5.23 -12.45 2.90
CA PRO A 172 -4.78 -13.10 4.15
C PRO A 172 -3.57 -12.44 4.83
N GLN A 173 -2.70 -11.78 4.05
CA GLN A 173 -1.54 -11.05 4.57
C GLN A 173 -1.76 -9.55 4.73
N THR A 174 -3.00 -9.06 4.62
CA THR A 174 -3.35 -7.67 4.95
C THR A 174 -3.74 -7.57 6.40
N ILE A 175 -2.96 -6.79 7.16
CA ILE A 175 -3.14 -6.60 8.60
C ILE A 175 -3.19 -5.13 8.99
N LEU A 176 -3.81 -4.86 10.10
CA LEU A 176 -3.63 -3.66 10.89
C LEU A 176 -2.48 -3.93 11.87
N ALA A 177 -1.28 -3.48 11.50
CA ALA A 177 -0.06 -3.77 12.24
C ALA A 177 0.11 -2.79 13.40
N TYR A 178 0.34 -3.35 14.59
CA TYR A 178 0.69 -2.62 15.81
C TYR A 178 2.06 -3.00 16.36
N GLY A 179 2.78 -3.85 15.64
CA GLY A 179 4.14 -4.22 16.00
C GLY A 179 5.03 -4.57 14.81
N MET A 180 6.33 -4.38 15.00
CA MET A 180 7.38 -4.59 14.01
C MET A 180 8.65 -5.13 14.67
N ASN A 181 9.28 -6.15 14.05
CA ASN A 181 10.55 -6.74 14.51
C ASN A 181 10.55 -7.06 16.01
N ASP A 182 9.50 -7.79 16.47
CA ASP A 182 9.28 -8.27 17.85
C ASP A 182 9.02 -7.16 18.90
N ASN A 183 8.91 -5.90 18.48
CA ASN A 183 8.66 -4.75 19.34
C ASN A 183 7.30 -4.11 19.01
N PRO A 184 6.74 -3.27 19.87
CA PRO A 184 5.66 -2.37 19.51
C PRO A 184 6.04 -1.56 18.28
N LEU A 185 5.03 -1.19 17.47
CA LEU A 185 5.26 -0.41 16.26
C LEU A 185 5.94 0.93 16.59
N PRO A 186 7.11 1.25 15.99
CA PRO A 186 7.78 2.51 16.24
C PRO A 186 6.99 3.72 15.71
N PRO A 187 7.07 4.91 16.33
CA PRO A 187 6.45 6.13 15.81
C PRO A 187 6.84 6.43 14.36
N THR A 188 8.11 6.27 13.99
CA THR A 188 8.60 6.44 12.61
C THR A 188 7.89 5.55 11.60
N HIS A 189 7.41 4.40 12.03
CA HIS A 189 6.72 3.42 11.18
C HIS A 189 5.19 3.46 11.29
N GLY A 190 4.63 4.46 12.00
CA GLY A 190 3.20 4.73 11.98
C GLY A 190 2.44 4.27 13.23
N ALA A 191 3.12 4.22 14.41
CA ALA A 191 2.43 3.93 15.67
C ALA A 191 1.23 4.87 15.93
N PRO A 192 0.20 4.39 16.62
CA PRO A 192 0.08 3.08 17.26
C PRO A 192 -0.39 1.97 16.30
N LEU A 193 -0.91 2.33 15.12
CA LEU A 193 -1.47 1.40 14.15
C LEU A 193 -1.18 1.83 12.72
N ARG A 194 -0.87 0.86 11.85
CA ARG A 194 -0.76 1.08 10.42
C ARG A 194 -1.42 -0.03 9.61
N LEU A 195 -1.84 0.31 8.40
CA LEU A 195 -2.16 -0.68 7.38
C LEU A 195 -0.87 -1.30 6.83
N TYR A 196 -0.84 -2.62 6.68
CA TYR A 196 0.28 -3.32 6.08
C TYR A 196 -0.17 -4.50 5.21
N SER A 197 0.44 -4.64 4.05
CA SER A 197 0.34 -5.85 3.20
C SER A 197 1.57 -5.97 2.30
N PRO A 198 2.19 -7.15 2.18
CA PRO A 198 3.31 -7.34 1.26
C PRO A 198 2.91 -7.36 -0.22
N THR A 199 1.62 -7.29 -0.53
CA THR A 199 1.09 -7.28 -1.91
C THR A 199 0.96 -5.88 -2.51
N LYS A 200 1.32 -4.85 -1.75
CA LYS A 200 1.22 -3.44 -2.15
C LYS A 200 2.54 -2.71 -1.97
N LEU A 201 2.76 -1.70 -2.78
CA LEU A 201 3.85 -0.74 -2.59
C LEU A 201 3.67 0.09 -1.32
N GLY A 202 4.78 0.55 -0.74
CA GLY A 202 4.81 1.22 0.56
C GLY A 202 3.88 2.43 0.69
N TYR A 203 3.71 3.23 -0.38
CA TYR A 203 2.79 4.38 -0.36
C TYR A 203 1.31 3.99 -0.23
N LYS A 204 0.95 2.74 -0.48
CA LYS A 204 -0.42 2.23 -0.26
C LYS A 204 -0.68 1.87 1.21
N MET A 205 0.34 1.75 2.03
CA MET A 205 0.26 1.26 3.41
C MET A 205 0.13 2.42 4.39
N THR A 206 -1.10 2.88 4.64
CA THR A 206 -1.41 4.02 5.52
C THR A 206 -0.79 3.84 6.90
N LYS A 207 0.12 4.74 7.27
CA LYS A 207 0.66 4.91 8.63
C LYS A 207 -0.27 5.78 9.47
N TYR A 208 -0.10 5.73 10.81
CA TYR A 208 -0.85 6.61 11.72
C TYR A 208 -2.37 6.49 11.53
N LEU A 209 -2.85 5.27 11.33
CA LEU A 209 -4.22 4.96 10.95
C LEU A 209 -5.22 5.38 12.04
N VAL A 210 -6.29 6.07 11.64
CA VAL A 210 -7.38 6.51 12.56
C VAL A 210 -8.74 6.04 12.10
N SER A 211 -8.94 5.77 10.79
CA SER A 211 -10.23 5.28 10.33
C SER A 211 -10.13 4.28 9.18
N LEU A 212 -11.15 3.41 9.14
CA LEU A 212 -11.49 2.51 8.04
C LEU A 212 -12.91 2.81 7.64
N THR A 213 -13.15 3.09 6.35
CA THR A 213 -14.50 3.29 5.84
C THR A 213 -14.75 2.37 4.66
N PHE A 214 -15.65 1.42 4.83
CA PHE A 214 -16.08 0.51 3.74
C PHE A 214 -17.05 1.25 2.82
N THR A 215 -16.78 1.24 1.49
CA THR A 215 -17.56 1.98 0.51
C THR A 215 -17.92 1.13 -0.71
N ALA A 216 -18.99 1.52 -1.43
CA ALA A 216 -19.31 0.97 -2.74
C ALA A 216 -18.53 1.68 -3.85
N GLU A 217 -18.18 2.93 -3.65
CA GLU A 217 -17.48 3.77 -4.60
C GLU A 217 -15.97 3.75 -4.36
N ARG A 218 -15.20 3.82 -5.44
CA ARG A 218 -13.74 3.83 -5.40
C ARG A 218 -13.24 5.15 -4.79
N PRO A 219 -12.60 5.11 -3.61
CA PRO A 219 -12.03 6.33 -3.02
C PRO A 219 -10.75 6.75 -3.74
N GLY A 220 -10.45 8.05 -3.72
CA GLY A 220 -9.13 8.58 -4.04
C GLY A 220 -8.12 8.31 -2.93
N GLY A 221 -6.99 9.02 -2.99
CA GLY A 221 -5.97 8.98 -1.98
C GLY A 221 -4.89 10.02 -2.24
N TYR A 222 -4.10 10.34 -1.22
CA TYR A 222 -3.13 11.43 -1.28
C TYR A 222 -2.18 11.33 -2.49
N TRP A 223 -1.58 10.15 -2.73
CA TRP A 223 -0.66 9.94 -3.85
C TRP A 223 -1.38 9.66 -5.15
N GLU A 224 -2.49 8.95 -5.11
CA GLU A 224 -3.32 8.60 -6.27
C GLU A 224 -3.87 9.85 -6.95
N ASP A 225 -4.29 10.84 -6.16
CA ASP A 225 -4.80 12.13 -6.67
C ASP A 225 -3.67 12.98 -7.30
N GLN A 226 -2.40 12.65 -6.99
CA GLN A 226 -1.22 13.21 -7.62
C GLN A 226 -0.72 12.41 -8.83
N GLY A 227 -1.41 11.34 -9.22
CA GLY A 227 -1.13 10.55 -10.43
C GLY A 227 -0.37 9.25 -10.20
N TYR A 228 -0.15 8.83 -8.95
CA TYR A 228 0.39 7.51 -8.66
C TYR A 228 -0.63 6.41 -8.99
N PRO A 229 -0.18 5.18 -9.34
CA PRO A 229 -1.06 4.04 -9.58
C PRO A 229 -2.02 3.80 -8.43
N TRP A 230 -3.30 3.62 -8.74
CA TRP A 230 -4.30 3.45 -7.69
C TRP A 230 -4.23 2.07 -7.03
N PHE A 231 -4.01 1.02 -7.81
CA PHE A 231 -3.87 -0.35 -7.29
C PHE A 231 -2.55 -0.52 -6.55
N GLY A 232 -1.43 -0.07 -7.12
CA GLY A 232 -0.11 -0.07 -6.51
C GLY A 232 0.34 -1.44 -6.02
N GLY A 233 0.08 -2.50 -6.80
CA GLY A 233 0.45 -3.88 -6.50
C GLY A 233 1.93 -4.19 -6.77
N VAL A 234 2.43 -5.30 -6.17
CA VAL A 234 3.77 -5.89 -6.39
C VAL A 234 3.65 -7.35 -6.79
#